data_bb1e588c157df9fd47ee85c2ae6717c4
#
_entry.id   bb1e588c157df9fd47ee85c2ae6717c4
#
_cell.length_a   1.000
_cell.length_b   1.000
_cell.length_c   1.000
_cell.angle_alpha   90.00
_cell.angle_beta   90.00
_cell.angle_gamma   90.00
#
_symmetry.space_group_name_H-M   'P 1'
#
loop_
_entity.id
_entity.type
_entity.pdbx_description
1 polymer ?
#
loop_
_entity_poly.entity_id
_entity_poly.type
_entity_poly.pdbx_seq_one_letter_code
_entity_poly.pdbx_strand_id
1 'polypeptide(L)'
;IMNAGSSSAGQDFSVRHADMNFVMLRQQDNEIDAAQISQLKTLAADRGRSSQCWIHVYVVCRDTEEEAHDYLNHYVMEKGDDVAVANMLEIFGLQSETLTPDVIEAFKFHFKAGHGGYPLVGTPEQIVEGIEHLSSLAVDGMLISWVDYLGECQQWIDDVLPLMEQAGLRKSFKAPSP
;
A
#
# COMPACT_ATOMS: atom_id res chain seq x y z
N ILE A 1 -17.29 4.16 6.86
CA ILE A 1 -16.45 5.36 6.99
C ILE A 1 -14.99 4.92 7.06
N MET A 2 -14.10 5.56 6.27
CA MET A 2 -12.65 5.36 6.34
C MET A 2 -11.99 6.59 6.97
N ASN A 3 -10.97 6.36 7.82
CA ASN A 3 -10.20 7.41 8.46
C ASN A 3 -8.70 7.11 8.37
N ALA A 4 -7.88 8.13 8.13
CA ALA A 4 -6.43 8.03 7.95
C ALA A 4 -5.62 8.68 9.11
N GLY A 5 -6.22 8.82 10.28
CA GLY A 5 -5.57 9.41 11.45
C GLY A 5 -4.42 8.56 11.97
N SER A 6 -3.18 9.03 11.84
CA SER A 6 -1.96 8.30 12.24
C SER A 6 -1.48 8.62 13.65
N SER A 7 -1.84 9.77 14.22
CA SER A 7 -1.52 10.13 15.60
C SER A 7 -2.32 9.27 16.59
N SER A 8 -1.86 9.17 17.85
CA SER A 8 -2.58 8.43 18.90
C SER A 8 -4.04 8.90 19.06
N ALA A 9 -4.27 10.21 19.00
CA ALA A 9 -5.64 10.78 19.05
C ALA A 9 -6.44 10.44 17.79
N GLY A 10 -5.80 10.46 16.61
CA GLY A 10 -6.42 10.08 15.33
C GLY A 10 -6.79 8.59 15.29
N GLN A 11 -5.94 7.72 15.80
CA GLN A 11 -6.20 6.30 15.92
C GLN A 11 -7.35 6.03 16.91
N ASP A 12 -7.35 6.68 18.07
CA ASP A 12 -8.45 6.56 19.05
C ASP A 12 -9.78 7.02 18.46
N PHE A 13 -9.79 8.14 17.74
CA PHE A 13 -10.97 8.59 17.00
C PHE A 13 -11.42 7.58 15.94
N SER A 14 -10.47 7.06 15.17
CA SER A 14 -10.74 6.12 14.09
C SER A 14 -11.40 4.83 14.60
N VAL A 15 -10.83 4.21 15.62
CA VAL A 15 -11.37 2.94 16.17
C VAL A 15 -12.73 3.10 16.86
N ARG A 16 -13.10 4.32 17.24
CA ARG A 16 -14.43 4.63 17.79
C ARG A 16 -15.49 4.87 16.73
N HIS A 17 -15.13 5.45 15.59
CA HIS A 17 -16.09 6.04 14.66
C HIS A 17 -15.98 5.54 13.22
N ALA A 18 -14.85 4.98 12.81
CA ALA A 18 -14.64 4.48 11.46
C ALA A 18 -14.78 2.95 11.37
N ASP A 19 -15.12 2.48 10.17
CA ASP A 19 -15.20 1.06 9.84
C ASP A 19 -13.87 0.55 9.28
N MET A 20 -13.07 1.46 8.70
CA MET A 20 -11.80 1.20 8.05
C MET A 20 -10.75 2.20 8.52
N ASN A 21 -9.58 1.69 8.92
CA ASN A 21 -8.39 2.49 9.19
C ASN A 21 -7.50 2.45 7.95
N PHE A 22 -7.18 3.60 7.39
CA PHE A 22 -6.18 3.72 6.34
C PHE A 22 -4.80 3.89 6.98
N VAL A 23 -3.91 2.94 6.73
CA VAL A 23 -2.63 2.81 7.43
C VAL A 23 -1.49 2.91 6.42
N MET A 24 -0.44 3.66 6.74
CA MET A 24 0.85 3.54 6.06
C MET A 24 1.71 2.54 6.84
N LEU A 25 2.14 1.47 6.19
CA LEU A 25 3.10 0.54 6.77
C LEU A 25 4.47 1.21 6.86
N ARG A 26 5.07 1.15 8.05
CA ARG A 26 6.16 2.07 8.39
C ARG A 26 7.51 1.68 7.80
N GLN A 27 7.79 0.39 7.65
CA GLN A 27 9.15 -0.03 7.34
C GLN A 27 9.25 -1.26 6.43
N GLN A 28 8.14 -1.81 5.95
CA GLN A 28 8.16 -3.09 5.22
C GLN A 28 8.88 -4.20 6.01
N ASP A 29 8.84 -4.09 7.34
CA ASP A 29 9.31 -5.08 8.29
C ASP A 29 8.11 -5.85 8.82
N ASN A 30 8.09 -7.15 8.60
CA ASN A 30 6.94 -8.01 8.87
C ASN A 30 6.49 -7.96 10.33
N GLU A 31 7.41 -7.90 11.28
CA GLU A 31 7.06 -7.87 12.70
C GLU A 31 6.49 -6.51 13.11
N ILE A 32 7.10 -5.42 12.63
CA ILE A 32 6.66 -4.05 12.92
C ILE A 32 5.31 -3.77 12.27
N ASP A 33 5.14 -4.17 11.00
CA ASP A 33 3.91 -3.94 10.25
C ASP A 33 2.75 -4.78 10.81
N ALA A 34 2.98 -6.04 11.13
CA ALA A 34 1.99 -6.89 11.80
C ALA A 34 1.60 -6.35 13.18
N ALA A 35 2.57 -5.87 13.96
CA ALA A 35 2.31 -5.27 15.27
C ALA A 35 1.47 -3.98 15.15
N GLN A 36 1.74 -3.13 14.14
CA GLN A 36 0.99 -1.91 13.87
C GLN A 36 -0.49 -2.22 13.55
N ILE A 37 -0.74 -3.21 12.69
CA ILE A 37 -2.10 -3.65 12.32
C ILE A 37 -2.81 -4.28 13.52
N SER A 38 -2.13 -5.18 14.23
CA SER A 38 -2.66 -5.85 15.43
C SER A 38 -3.05 -4.84 16.51
N GLN A 39 -2.24 -3.81 16.74
CA GLN A 39 -2.54 -2.74 17.69
C GLN A 39 -3.86 -2.03 17.36
N LEU A 40 -4.10 -1.66 16.12
CA LEU A 40 -5.33 -1.00 15.70
C LEU A 40 -6.56 -1.90 15.88
N LYS A 41 -6.44 -3.17 15.51
CA LYS A 41 -7.52 -4.16 15.68
C LYS A 41 -7.82 -4.40 17.15
N THR A 42 -6.81 -4.48 18.00
CA THR A 42 -6.96 -4.60 19.46
C THR A 42 -7.65 -3.37 20.04
N LEU A 43 -7.21 -2.16 19.67
CA LEU A 43 -7.85 -0.92 20.12
C LEU A 43 -9.34 -0.83 19.74
N ALA A 44 -9.71 -1.36 18.58
CA ALA A 44 -11.13 -1.46 18.20
C ALA A 44 -11.88 -2.50 19.03
N ALA A 45 -11.30 -3.69 19.22
CA ALA A 45 -11.88 -4.77 20.00
C ALA A 45 -12.13 -4.39 21.47
N ASP A 46 -11.20 -3.66 22.10
CA ASP A 46 -11.34 -3.12 23.47
C ASP A 46 -12.55 -2.17 23.63
N ARG A 47 -13.07 -1.67 22.50
CA ARG A 47 -14.27 -0.83 22.45
C ARG A 47 -15.50 -1.57 21.95
N GLY A 48 -15.44 -2.90 21.87
CA GLY A 48 -16.54 -3.75 21.38
C GLY A 48 -16.82 -3.57 19.88
N ARG A 49 -15.82 -3.13 19.09
CA ARG A 49 -15.93 -2.91 17.65
C ARG A 49 -14.94 -3.80 16.87
N SER A 50 -15.25 -4.04 15.63
CA SER A 50 -14.29 -4.51 14.63
C SER A 50 -13.95 -3.36 13.68
N SER A 51 -12.71 -3.31 13.23
CA SER A 51 -12.28 -2.33 12.23
C SER A 51 -11.32 -2.99 11.25
N GLN A 52 -11.48 -2.64 9.97
CA GLN A 52 -10.58 -3.10 8.92
C GLN A 52 -9.35 -2.20 8.83
N CYS A 53 -8.21 -2.79 8.45
CA CYS A 53 -6.98 -2.07 8.11
C CYS A 53 -6.76 -2.10 6.60
N TRP A 54 -6.72 -0.93 6.00
CA TRP A 54 -6.48 -0.73 4.57
C TRP A 54 -5.18 0.01 4.35
N ILE A 55 -4.44 -0.36 3.32
CA ILE A 55 -3.16 0.27 2.96
C ILE A 55 -3.19 0.79 1.52
N HIS A 56 -2.29 1.72 1.22
CA HIS A 56 -1.99 2.10 -0.15
C HIS A 56 -0.89 1.21 -0.71
N VAL A 57 -1.07 0.75 -1.93
CA VAL A 57 -0.06 0.01 -2.70
C VAL A 57 0.12 0.66 -4.07
N TYR A 58 1.35 0.71 -4.57
CA TYR A 58 1.58 0.96 -5.99
C TYR A 58 1.96 -0.35 -6.68
N VAL A 59 1.45 -0.52 -7.89
CA VAL A 59 1.63 -1.77 -8.64
C VAL A 59 2.42 -1.50 -9.90
N VAL A 60 3.45 -2.31 -10.11
CA VAL A 60 4.22 -2.38 -11.36
C VAL A 60 4.25 -3.83 -11.80
N CYS A 61 3.33 -4.21 -12.66
CA CYS A 61 3.18 -5.57 -13.18
C CYS A 61 3.71 -5.63 -14.61
N ARG A 62 4.62 -6.58 -14.90
CA ARG A 62 5.16 -6.83 -16.25
C ARG A 62 5.30 -8.34 -16.45
N ASP A 63 5.65 -8.74 -17.69
CA ASP A 63 5.81 -10.15 -18.05
C ASP A 63 7.00 -10.80 -17.33
N THR A 64 8.01 -10.02 -16.98
CA THR A 64 9.17 -10.45 -16.21
C THR A 64 9.46 -9.51 -15.04
N GLU A 65 10.11 -10.04 -14.02
CA GLU A 65 10.58 -9.26 -12.86
C GLU A 65 11.58 -8.16 -13.27
N GLU A 66 12.47 -8.46 -14.23
CA GLU A 66 13.44 -7.52 -14.78
C GLU A 66 12.74 -6.32 -15.42
N GLU A 67 11.76 -6.57 -16.30
CA GLU A 67 10.97 -5.51 -16.94
C GLU A 67 10.19 -4.66 -15.93
N ALA A 68 9.66 -5.27 -14.88
CA ALA A 68 8.96 -4.55 -13.83
C ALA A 68 9.89 -3.59 -13.07
N HIS A 69 11.07 -4.06 -12.71
CA HIS A 69 12.08 -3.24 -12.03
C HIS A 69 12.67 -2.17 -12.95
N ASP A 70 12.92 -2.46 -14.21
CA ASP A 70 13.40 -1.49 -15.20
C ASP A 70 12.38 -0.37 -15.41
N TYR A 71 11.10 -0.70 -15.54
CA TYR A 71 10.03 0.30 -15.64
C TYR A 71 9.92 1.16 -14.38
N LEU A 72 9.96 0.54 -13.21
CA LEU A 72 9.97 1.24 -11.93
C LEU A 72 11.13 2.24 -11.86
N ASN A 73 12.34 1.78 -12.16
CA ASN A 73 13.54 2.62 -12.16
C ASN A 73 13.43 3.76 -13.18
N HIS A 74 12.92 3.48 -14.38
CA HIS A 74 12.73 4.49 -15.41
C HIS A 74 11.85 5.64 -14.92
N TYR A 75 10.65 5.36 -14.43
CA TYR A 75 9.76 6.46 -14.04
C TYR A 75 10.13 7.11 -12.72
N VAL A 76 10.77 6.38 -11.78
CA VAL A 76 11.19 6.94 -10.49
C VAL A 76 12.48 7.74 -10.61
N MET A 77 13.50 7.19 -11.29
CA MET A 77 14.84 7.79 -11.30
C MET A 77 15.04 8.76 -12.47
N GLU A 78 14.46 8.47 -13.64
CA GLU A 78 14.68 9.32 -14.82
C GLU A 78 13.56 10.36 -15.01
N LYS A 79 12.33 10.05 -14.60
CA LYS A 79 11.14 10.91 -14.80
C LYS A 79 10.58 11.47 -13.50
N GLY A 80 11.10 11.02 -12.36
CA GLY A 80 10.61 11.46 -11.05
C GLY A 80 10.86 12.95 -10.80
N ASP A 81 9.90 13.60 -10.15
CA ASP A 81 9.98 15.02 -9.77
C ASP A 81 10.62 15.18 -8.40
N ASP A 82 11.95 15.36 -8.37
CA ASP A 82 12.70 15.53 -7.14
C ASP A 82 12.33 16.82 -6.40
N VAL A 83 11.88 17.86 -7.11
CA VAL A 83 11.46 19.13 -6.49
C VAL A 83 10.14 18.94 -5.76
N ALA A 84 9.18 18.26 -6.38
CA ALA A 84 7.91 17.95 -5.72
C ALA A 84 8.10 17.11 -4.46
N VAL A 85 8.97 16.09 -4.51
CA VAL A 85 9.27 15.25 -3.35
C VAL A 85 10.00 16.01 -2.25
N ALA A 86 10.95 16.89 -2.58
CA ALA A 86 11.61 17.76 -1.60
C ALA A 86 10.61 18.65 -0.87
N ASN A 87 9.66 19.25 -1.60
CA ASN A 87 8.57 20.05 -1.01
C ASN A 87 7.68 19.21 -0.09
N MET A 88 7.37 17.97 -0.47
CA MET A 88 6.58 17.05 0.38
C MET A 88 7.30 16.69 1.67
N LEU A 89 8.61 16.41 1.62
CA LEU A 89 9.43 16.19 2.82
C LEU A 89 9.38 17.37 3.78
N GLU A 90 9.47 18.59 3.25
CA GLU A 90 9.37 19.82 4.04
C GLU A 90 7.99 19.95 4.71
N ILE A 91 6.90 19.74 3.95
CA ILE A 91 5.52 19.80 4.46
C ILE A 91 5.29 18.79 5.59
N PHE A 92 5.84 17.58 5.46
CA PHE A 92 5.73 16.54 6.50
C PHE A 92 6.70 16.74 7.69
N GLY A 93 7.58 17.73 7.64
CA GLY A 93 8.58 17.96 8.69
C GLY A 93 9.63 16.85 8.75
N LEU A 94 9.82 16.09 7.66
CA LEU A 94 10.80 15.01 7.55
C LEU A 94 12.14 15.60 7.10
N GLN A 95 12.87 16.15 8.06
CA GLN A 95 14.17 16.79 7.78
C GLN A 95 15.32 15.88 8.17
N SER A 96 16.49 16.14 7.55
CA SER A 96 17.74 15.38 7.78
C SER A 96 18.26 15.39 9.23
N GLU A 97 17.72 16.25 10.08
CA GLU A 97 18.10 16.31 11.51
C GLU A 97 17.51 15.15 12.33
N THR A 98 16.45 14.49 11.83
CA THR A 98 15.73 13.43 12.56
C THR A 98 15.80 12.06 11.89
N LEU A 99 16.21 12.00 10.62
CA LEU A 99 16.25 10.77 9.81
C LEU A 99 17.64 10.56 9.22
N THR A 100 18.04 9.30 9.07
CA THR A 100 19.28 8.96 8.36
C THR A 100 19.15 9.24 6.85
N PRO A 101 20.24 9.54 6.14
CA PRO A 101 20.22 9.76 4.70
C PRO A 101 19.54 8.60 3.92
N ASP A 102 19.79 7.37 4.30
CA ASP A 102 19.23 6.18 3.64
C ASP A 102 17.69 6.13 3.78
N VAL A 103 17.17 6.48 4.95
CA VAL A 103 15.71 6.55 5.18
C VAL A 103 15.08 7.66 4.32
N ILE A 104 15.76 8.80 4.19
CA ILE A 104 15.29 9.91 3.36
C ILE A 104 15.26 9.49 1.88
N GLU A 105 16.31 8.84 1.38
CA GLU A 105 16.36 8.38 -0.01
C GLU A 105 15.33 7.30 -0.31
N ALA A 106 15.14 6.34 0.60
CA ALA A 106 14.07 5.34 0.49
C ALA A 106 12.68 6.01 0.46
N PHE A 107 12.46 7.00 1.32
CA PHE A 107 11.22 7.77 1.33
C PHE A 107 11.00 8.51 0.00
N LYS A 108 12.01 9.20 -0.52
CA LYS A 108 11.94 9.87 -1.82
C LYS A 108 11.61 8.90 -2.95
N PHE A 109 12.28 7.74 -2.94
CA PHE A 109 12.03 6.69 -3.94
C PHE A 109 10.57 6.25 -3.91
N HIS A 110 10.07 5.80 -2.77
CA HIS A 110 8.69 5.31 -2.64
C HIS A 110 7.64 6.40 -2.87
N PHE A 111 7.98 7.66 -2.55
CA PHE A 111 7.08 8.79 -2.86
C PHE A 111 6.95 9.03 -4.37
N LYS A 112 8.06 8.99 -5.11
CA LYS A 112 8.05 9.07 -6.57
C LYS A 112 7.40 7.84 -7.20
N ALA A 113 7.63 6.66 -6.62
CA ALA A 113 7.08 5.41 -7.13
C ALA A 113 5.54 5.33 -7.03
N GLY A 114 4.97 5.84 -5.95
CA GLY A 114 3.52 5.77 -5.74
C GLY A 114 3.11 6.36 -4.40
N HIS A 115 3.45 7.63 -4.16
CA HIS A 115 3.02 8.41 -2.99
C HIS A 115 3.27 7.70 -1.64
N GLY A 116 4.40 6.99 -1.52
CA GLY A 116 4.78 6.27 -0.30
C GLY A 116 4.00 4.97 -0.04
N GLY A 117 3.30 4.45 -1.04
CA GLY A 117 2.58 3.17 -0.94
C GLY A 117 3.51 1.97 -0.79
N TYR A 118 2.95 0.85 -0.36
CA TYR A 118 3.66 -0.42 -0.33
C TYR A 118 3.92 -0.92 -1.76
N PRO A 119 5.15 -1.38 -2.10
CA PRO A 119 5.49 -1.85 -3.42
C PRO A 119 4.89 -3.24 -3.72
N LEU A 120 4.22 -3.35 -4.85
CA LEU A 120 3.89 -4.61 -5.49
C LEU A 120 4.48 -4.57 -6.90
N VAL A 121 5.68 -5.15 -7.07
CA VAL A 121 6.50 -5.04 -8.29
C VAL A 121 6.92 -6.43 -8.73
N GLY A 122 6.67 -6.80 -9.99
CA GLY A 122 7.05 -8.09 -10.54
C GLY A 122 6.05 -8.64 -11.56
N THR A 123 6.05 -9.96 -11.72
CA THR A 123 5.08 -10.68 -12.55
C THR A 123 3.70 -10.76 -11.88
N PRO A 124 2.63 -11.12 -12.60
CA PRO A 124 1.32 -11.33 -12.00
C PRO A 124 1.34 -12.28 -10.79
N GLU A 125 2.12 -13.36 -10.85
CA GLU A 125 2.28 -14.32 -9.75
C GLU A 125 2.96 -13.67 -8.54
N GLN A 126 4.05 -12.92 -8.75
CA GLN A 126 4.77 -12.22 -7.67
C GLN A 126 3.90 -11.13 -7.03
N ILE A 127 3.06 -10.46 -7.82
CA ILE A 127 2.08 -9.50 -7.28
C ILE A 127 1.11 -10.23 -6.34
N VAL A 128 0.59 -11.40 -6.74
CA VAL A 128 -0.35 -12.17 -5.91
C VAL A 128 0.33 -12.71 -4.65
N GLU A 129 1.57 -13.20 -4.74
CA GLU A 129 2.37 -13.58 -3.57
C GLU A 129 2.55 -12.40 -2.58
N GLY A 130 2.80 -11.20 -3.10
CA GLY A 130 2.87 -9.99 -2.27
C GLY A 130 1.55 -9.67 -1.58
N ILE A 131 0.43 -9.88 -2.25
CA ILE A 131 -0.91 -9.70 -1.66
C ILE A 131 -1.22 -10.77 -0.60
N GLU A 132 -0.84 -12.04 -0.85
CA GLU A 132 -0.94 -13.11 0.15
C GLU A 132 -0.14 -12.75 1.40
N HIS A 133 1.08 -12.24 1.21
CA HIS A 133 1.90 -11.76 2.31
C HIS A 133 1.20 -10.66 3.10
N LEU A 134 0.68 -9.61 2.45
CA LEU A 134 -0.08 -8.55 3.12
C LEU A 134 -1.31 -9.08 3.86
N SER A 135 -2.02 -10.04 3.27
CA SER A 135 -3.15 -10.73 3.92
C SER A 135 -2.70 -11.48 5.17
N SER A 136 -1.51 -12.11 5.16
CA SER A 136 -0.95 -12.79 6.33
C SER A 136 -0.61 -11.84 7.49
N LEU A 137 -0.32 -10.57 7.19
CA LEU A 137 -0.17 -9.48 8.18
C LEU A 137 -1.51 -8.93 8.69
N ALA A 138 -2.63 -9.53 8.28
CA ALA A 138 -3.99 -9.10 8.60
C ALA A 138 -4.40 -7.75 7.99
N VAL A 139 -3.84 -7.37 6.83
CA VAL A 139 -4.37 -6.32 5.98
C VAL A 139 -5.70 -6.80 5.37
N ASP A 140 -6.73 -5.99 5.47
CA ASP A 140 -8.09 -6.34 5.02
C ASP A 140 -8.40 -5.82 3.62
N GLY A 141 -7.65 -4.82 3.15
CA GLY A 141 -7.88 -4.24 1.83
C GLY A 141 -6.79 -3.29 1.38
N MET A 142 -6.80 -2.99 0.08
CA MET A 142 -5.80 -2.17 -0.56
C MET A 142 -6.44 -1.09 -1.41
N LEU A 143 -5.85 0.11 -1.38
CA LEU A 143 -6.04 1.15 -2.37
C LEU A 143 -4.89 1.03 -3.37
N ILE A 144 -5.22 0.76 -4.62
CA ILE A 144 -4.23 0.48 -5.67
C ILE A 144 -4.00 1.72 -6.52
N SER A 145 -2.74 2.01 -6.83
CA SER A 145 -2.36 3.02 -7.80
C SER A 145 -1.43 2.45 -8.88
N TRP A 146 -1.56 2.99 -10.08
CA TRP A 146 -0.73 2.69 -11.25
C TRP A 146 -0.21 3.99 -11.87
N VAL A 147 0.79 3.90 -12.73
CA VAL A 147 1.27 5.04 -13.55
C VAL A 147 0.34 5.26 -14.75
N ASP A 148 0.04 4.19 -15.49
CA ASP A 148 -0.93 4.20 -16.59
C ASP A 148 -2.19 3.45 -16.20
N TYR A 149 -3.20 4.19 -15.70
CA TYR A 149 -4.45 3.60 -15.24
C TYR A 149 -5.23 2.85 -16.33
N LEU A 150 -5.11 3.21 -17.60
CA LEU A 150 -5.87 2.54 -18.65
C LEU A 150 -5.26 1.18 -19.00
N GLY A 151 -3.97 1.15 -19.29
CA GLY A 151 -3.28 -0.09 -19.66
C GLY A 151 -3.10 -1.02 -18.47
N GLU A 152 -2.59 -0.50 -17.35
CA GLU A 152 -2.24 -1.32 -16.18
C GLU A 152 -3.48 -1.81 -15.40
N CYS A 153 -4.58 -1.07 -15.42
CA CYS A 153 -5.85 -1.56 -14.86
C CYS A 153 -6.43 -2.70 -15.70
N GLN A 154 -6.31 -2.64 -17.04
CA GLN A 154 -6.74 -3.75 -17.89
C GLN A 154 -5.89 -5.00 -17.65
N GLN A 155 -4.57 -4.85 -17.59
CA GLN A 155 -3.66 -5.94 -17.25
C GLN A 155 -3.98 -6.55 -15.86
N TRP A 156 -4.27 -5.71 -14.88
CA TRP A 156 -4.72 -6.18 -13.56
C TRP A 156 -5.96 -7.07 -13.64
N ILE A 157 -6.94 -6.66 -14.47
CA ILE A 157 -8.18 -7.42 -14.65
C ILE A 157 -7.93 -8.78 -15.34
N ASP A 158 -7.07 -8.76 -16.34
CA ASP A 158 -6.86 -9.94 -17.20
C ASP A 158 -5.89 -10.95 -16.57
N ASP A 159 -4.84 -10.48 -15.88
CA ASP A 159 -3.75 -11.33 -15.43
C ASP A 159 -3.74 -11.54 -13.90
N VAL A 160 -3.97 -10.50 -13.10
CA VAL A 160 -3.82 -10.58 -11.63
C VAL A 160 -5.10 -11.03 -10.94
N LEU A 161 -6.27 -10.49 -11.31
CA LEU A 161 -7.54 -10.85 -10.64
C LEU A 161 -7.87 -12.34 -10.72
N PRO A 162 -7.66 -13.05 -11.84
CA PRO A 162 -7.89 -14.49 -11.89
C PRO A 162 -7.00 -15.28 -10.94
N LEU A 163 -5.73 -14.89 -10.79
CA LEU A 163 -4.80 -15.50 -9.85
C LEU A 163 -5.21 -15.24 -8.40
N MET A 164 -5.66 -14.02 -8.08
CA MET A 164 -6.22 -13.69 -6.75
C MET A 164 -7.46 -14.55 -6.43
N GLU A 165 -8.29 -14.85 -7.41
CA GLU A 165 -9.45 -15.76 -7.22
C GLU A 165 -9.01 -17.19 -6.95
N GLN A 166 -8.00 -17.68 -7.67
CA GLN A 166 -7.41 -19.00 -7.47
C GLN A 166 -6.75 -19.14 -6.09
N ALA A 167 -6.06 -18.08 -5.64
CA ALA A 167 -5.45 -18.01 -4.31
C ALA A 167 -6.48 -17.82 -3.17
N GLY A 168 -7.75 -17.59 -3.49
CA GLY A 168 -8.80 -17.37 -2.49
C GLY A 168 -8.78 -15.99 -1.84
N LEU A 169 -8.00 -15.06 -2.36
CA LEU A 169 -7.86 -13.68 -1.86
C LEU A 169 -9.07 -12.81 -2.19
N ARG A 170 -9.84 -13.19 -3.21
CA ARG A 170 -11.08 -12.53 -3.58
C ARG A 170 -12.10 -13.54 -4.11
N LYS A 171 -13.36 -13.13 -4.10
CA LYS A 171 -14.44 -13.86 -4.74
C LYS A 171 -14.68 -13.31 -6.15
N SER A 172 -15.03 -14.19 -7.09
CA SER A 172 -15.44 -13.78 -8.44
C SER A 172 -16.61 -12.79 -8.37
N PHE A 173 -16.55 -11.77 -9.18
CA PHE A 173 -17.65 -10.81 -9.30
C PHE A 173 -18.88 -11.51 -9.90
N LYS A 174 -19.99 -11.42 -9.19
CA LYS A 174 -21.29 -11.84 -9.69
C LYS A 174 -22.13 -10.60 -9.95
N ALA A 175 -22.47 -10.34 -11.19
CA ALA A 175 -23.41 -9.27 -11.51
C ALA A 175 -24.72 -9.49 -10.75
N PRO A 176 -25.34 -8.43 -10.22
CA PRO A 176 -26.69 -8.52 -9.67
C PRO A 176 -27.64 -9.14 -10.72
N SER A 177 -28.47 -10.08 -10.31
CA SER A 177 -29.54 -10.56 -11.18
C SER A 177 -30.44 -9.39 -11.53
N PRO A 178 -30.88 -9.25 -12.80
CA PRO A 178 -31.77 -8.18 -13.23
C PRO A 178 -33.13 -8.23 -12.52
#